data_b089b3f7e5ed13d04fffe126b1d9b7ba
#
_entry.id   b089b3f7e5ed13d04fffe126b1d9b7ba
#
_cell.length_a   1.000
_cell.length_b   1.000
_cell.length_c   1.000
_cell.angle_alpha   90.00
_cell.angle_beta   90.00
_cell.angle_gamma   90.00
#
_symmetry.space_group_name_H-M   'P 1'
#
loop_
_entity.id
_entity.type
_entity.pdbx_description
1 polymer ?
#
loop_
_entity_poly.entity_id
_entity_poly.type
_entity_poly.pdbx_seq_one_letter_code
_entity_poly.pdbx_strand_id
1 'polypeptide(L)'
;WLDGRNTVEKKLDGHHKPMTIRFAEITNTGEVINESELDEAACDCCQTSIAMTNNGPIVVYRDRSENEVRDIYTIRNINGVWEEPNPLHNDGWIINGCPVNGPKVAVNSTNLAIAWFTVVNDNPIVNVSFSKTNGDSFGTPFKLNDLDAIGRVDVAFLNNEEVIVS
;
A
#
# COMPACT_ATOMS: atom_id res chain seq x y z
N TRP A 1 -6.34 1.36 -8.19
CA TRP A 1 -5.65 2.58 -8.59
C TRP A 1 -6.02 3.76 -7.69
N LEU A 2 -5.22 4.81 -7.75
CA LEU A 2 -5.56 6.11 -7.19
C LEU A 2 -6.61 6.78 -8.08
N ASP A 3 -7.68 7.26 -7.49
CA ASP A 3 -8.78 7.91 -8.21
C ASP A 3 -9.02 9.34 -7.71
N GLY A 4 -8.96 10.28 -8.63
CA GLY A 4 -9.10 11.71 -8.33
C GLY A 4 -10.51 12.27 -8.55
N ARG A 5 -11.53 11.44 -8.83
CA ARG A 5 -12.89 11.97 -9.16
C ARG A 5 -13.48 12.83 -8.04
N ASN A 6 -13.13 12.56 -6.79
CA ASN A 6 -13.60 13.32 -5.61
C ASN A 6 -12.75 14.56 -5.32
N THR A 7 -11.57 14.72 -5.94
CA THR A 7 -10.65 15.83 -5.65
C THR A 7 -11.16 17.21 -6.16
N VAL A 8 -12.14 17.19 -7.04
CA VAL A 8 -12.79 18.44 -7.52
C VAL A 8 -13.63 19.10 -6.44
N GLU A 9 -14.08 18.33 -5.46
CA GLU A 9 -14.80 18.84 -4.31
C GLU A 9 -13.83 19.41 -3.28
N LYS A 10 -14.20 20.55 -2.71
CA LYS A 10 -13.43 21.15 -1.61
C LYS A 10 -14.04 20.77 -0.27
N LYS A 11 -13.19 20.51 0.71
CA LYS A 11 -13.57 20.44 2.12
C LYS A 11 -14.07 21.82 2.60
N LEU A 12 -14.72 21.87 3.76
CA LEU A 12 -15.20 23.11 4.37
C LEU A 12 -14.07 24.11 4.65
N ASP A 13 -12.86 23.64 4.84
CA ASP A 13 -11.64 24.43 5.05
C ASP A 13 -11.01 24.97 3.73
N GLY A 14 -11.60 24.63 2.58
CA GLY A 14 -11.14 25.05 1.26
C GLY A 14 -10.08 24.16 0.62
N HIS A 15 -9.56 23.14 1.33
CA HIS A 15 -8.64 22.16 0.77
C HIS A 15 -9.38 21.13 -0.11
N HIS A 16 -8.67 20.57 -1.11
CA HIS A 16 -9.21 19.49 -1.92
C HIS A 16 -9.32 18.20 -1.09
N LYS A 17 -10.34 17.40 -1.40
CA LYS A 17 -10.41 16.03 -0.86
C LYS A 17 -9.21 15.22 -1.37
N PRO A 18 -8.68 14.27 -0.60
CA PRO A 18 -7.63 13.36 -1.06
C PRO A 18 -8.13 12.46 -2.21
N MET A 19 -7.22 11.82 -2.90
CA MET A 19 -7.56 10.72 -3.81
C MET A 19 -8.03 9.50 -3.01
N THR A 20 -8.80 8.66 -3.69
CA THR A 20 -9.33 7.41 -3.12
C THR A 20 -8.60 6.21 -3.71
N ILE A 21 -8.67 5.06 -3.04
CA ILE A 21 -8.28 3.77 -3.61
C ILE A 21 -9.51 3.10 -4.20
N ARG A 22 -9.42 2.70 -5.47
CA ARG A 22 -10.47 1.93 -6.15
C ARG A 22 -9.91 0.67 -6.78
N PHE A 23 -10.80 -0.30 -7.00
CA PHE A 23 -10.51 -1.48 -7.79
C PHE A 23 -11.58 -1.67 -8.88
N ALA A 24 -11.24 -2.45 -9.88
CA ALA A 24 -12.18 -3.02 -10.83
C ALA A 24 -11.71 -4.40 -11.27
N GLU A 25 -12.64 -5.26 -11.54
CA GLU A 25 -12.39 -6.50 -12.28
C GLU A 25 -12.65 -6.25 -13.77
N ILE A 26 -11.76 -6.75 -14.60
CA ILE A 26 -11.82 -6.55 -16.05
C ILE A 26 -11.72 -7.91 -16.74
N THR A 27 -12.67 -8.22 -17.61
CA THR A 27 -12.62 -9.43 -18.43
C THR A 27 -11.51 -9.32 -19.48
N ASN A 28 -11.13 -10.44 -20.07
CA ASN A 28 -10.18 -10.46 -21.19
C ASN A 28 -10.74 -9.82 -22.49
N THR A 29 -12.04 -9.50 -22.53
CA THR A 29 -12.68 -8.75 -23.61
C THR A 29 -12.77 -7.25 -23.32
N GLY A 30 -12.28 -6.79 -22.16
CA GLY A 30 -12.24 -5.38 -21.76
C GLY A 30 -13.50 -4.88 -21.06
N GLU A 31 -14.42 -5.78 -20.72
CA GLU A 31 -15.61 -5.42 -19.93
C GLU A 31 -15.22 -5.20 -18.47
N VAL A 32 -15.59 -4.03 -17.91
CA VAL A 32 -15.40 -3.70 -16.50
C VAL A 32 -16.55 -4.28 -15.68
N ILE A 33 -16.23 -5.13 -14.74
CA ILE A 33 -17.14 -5.73 -13.77
C ILE A 33 -16.67 -5.38 -12.36
N ASN A 34 -17.61 -5.23 -11.43
CA ASN A 34 -17.30 -5.01 -10.00
C ASN A 34 -16.31 -3.87 -9.72
N GLU A 35 -16.64 -2.64 -10.10
CA GLU A 35 -15.88 -1.46 -9.68
C GLU A 35 -16.41 -0.94 -8.33
N SER A 36 -15.52 -0.71 -7.37
CA SER A 36 -15.86 0.01 -6.13
C SER A 36 -14.69 0.74 -5.51
N GLU A 37 -15.01 1.61 -4.55
CA GLU A 37 -14.05 2.29 -3.69
C GLU A 37 -13.64 1.36 -2.55
N LEU A 38 -12.35 1.35 -2.22
CA LEU A 38 -11.77 0.57 -1.14
C LEU A 38 -11.33 1.45 0.04
N ASP A 39 -10.96 2.70 -0.24
CA ASP A 39 -10.54 3.67 0.76
C ASP A 39 -10.84 5.09 0.27
N GLU A 40 -11.37 5.94 1.14
CA GLU A 40 -11.76 7.31 0.83
C GLU A 40 -10.61 8.32 0.85
N ALA A 41 -9.44 7.94 1.41
CA ALA A 41 -8.30 8.83 1.56
C ALA A 41 -6.96 8.11 1.37
N ALA A 42 -6.21 8.50 0.34
CA ALA A 42 -4.90 7.93 0.05
C ALA A 42 -3.90 9.02 -0.37
N CYS A 43 -2.63 8.68 -0.34
CA CYS A 43 -1.57 9.54 -0.85
C CYS A 43 -1.71 9.77 -2.35
N ASP A 44 -1.91 11.02 -2.76
CA ASP A 44 -2.28 11.42 -4.13
C ASP A 44 -1.22 11.08 -5.20
N CYS A 45 -0.01 10.76 -4.81
CA CYS A 45 1.13 10.62 -5.74
C CYS A 45 1.94 9.33 -5.56
N CYS A 46 1.51 8.46 -4.65
CA CYS A 46 2.23 7.23 -4.34
C CYS A 46 1.64 6.06 -5.14
N GLN A 47 2.48 5.30 -5.83
CA GLN A 47 2.01 4.12 -6.56
C GLN A 47 1.39 3.10 -5.59
N THR A 48 0.38 2.40 -6.06
CA THR A 48 -0.22 1.25 -5.38
C THR A 48 0.42 -0.05 -5.87
N SER A 49 0.26 -1.11 -5.11
CA SER A 49 0.69 -2.46 -5.51
C SER A 49 -0.43 -3.46 -5.20
N ILE A 50 -0.57 -4.47 -6.05
CA ILE A 50 -1.55 -5.54 -5.88
C ILE A 50 -0.89 -6.89 -6.14
N ALA A 51 -1.27 -7.89 -5.36
CA ALA A 51 -0.86 -9.27 -5.59
C ALA A 51 -2.01 -10.24 -5.29
N MET A 52 -1.96 -11.42 -5.89
CA MET A 52 -2.95 -12.48 -5.66
C MET A 52 -2.47 -13.42 -4.58
N THR A 53 -3.25 -13.58 -3.53
CA THR A 53 -3.07 -14.60 -2.48
C THR A 53 -4.01 -15.78 -2.71
N ASN A 54 -3.87 -16.85 -1.92
CA ASN A 54 -4.77 -17.99 -2.02
C ASN A 54 -6.23 -17.66 -1.59
N ASN A 55 -6.43 -16.57 -0.85
CA ASN A 55 -7.74 -16.16 -0.35
C ASN A 55 -8.39 -15.09 -1.25
N GLY A 56 -7.63 -14.48 -2.15
CA GLY A 56 -8.04 -13.37 -3.00
C GLY A 56 -6.94 -12.31 -3.12
N PRO A 57 -7.18 -11.21 -3.83
CA PRO A 57 -6.20 -10.13 -3.98
C PRO A 57 -5.97 -9.37 -2.66
N ILE A 58 -4.73 -8.88 -2.51
CA ILE A 58 -4.34 -7.89 -1.51
C ILE A 58 -3.86 -6.62 -2.22
N VAL A 59 -4.39 -5.48 -1.83
CA VAL A 59 -3.96 -4.14 -2.28
C VAL A 59 -3.10 -3.53 -1.19
N VAL A 60 -1.97 -2.94 -1.57
CA VAL A 60 -1.05 -2.25 -0.66
C VAL A 60 -0.81 -0.85 -1.20
N TYR A 61 -0.92 0.14 -0.35
CA TYR A 61 -0.85 1.54 -0.74
C TYR A 61 -0.36 2.41 0.43
N ARG A 62 -0.09 3.67 0.14
CA ARG A 62 0.18 4.67 1.18
C ARG A 62 -1.11 5.41 1.50
N ASP A 63 -1.51 5.33 2.74
CA ASP A 63 -2.65 6.03 3.29
C ASP A 63 -2.38 7.54 3.47
N ARG A 64 -3.45 8.29 3.73
CA ARG A 64 -3.42 9.71 4.08
C ARG A 64 -4.46 10.03 5.13
N SER A 65 -4.04 10.05 6.40
CA SER A 65 -4.92 10.47 7.47
C SER A 65 -5.20 11.99 7.42
N GLU A 66 -6.21 12.44 8.17
CA GLU A 66 -6.52 13.87 8.34
C GLU A 66 -5.35 14.68 8.92
N ASN A 67 -4.49 14.02 9.70
CA ASN A 67 -3.29 14.63 10.30
C ASN A 67 -2.03 14.48 9.42
N GLU A 68 -2.21 14.16 8.13
CA GLU A 68 -1.11 13.96 7.17
C GLU A 68 -0.13 12.84 7.54
N VAL A 69 -0.57 11.86 8.36
CA VAL A 69 0.19 10.62 8.58
C VAL A 69 0.07 9.78 7.31
N ARG A 70 1.21 9.30 6.81
CA ARG A 70 1.35 8.62 5.51
C ARG A 70 1.92 7.22 5.67
N ASP A 71 1.29 6.41 6.52
CA ASP A 71 1.69 5.03 6.76
C ASP A 71 1.24 4.08 5.63
N ILE A 72 1.79 2.89 5.58
CA ILE A 72 1.40 1.88 4.61
C ILE A 72 0.22 1.07 5.13
N TYR A 73 -0.79 0.92 4.27
CA TYR A 73 -2.02 0.17 4.54
C TYR A 73 -2.19 -0.99 3.57
N THR A 74 -2.95 -1.96 4.01
CA THR A 74 -3.37 -3.13 3.21
C THR A 74 -4.88 -3.26 3.23
N ILE A 75 -5.45 -3.74 2.12
CA ILE A 75 -6.85 -4.13 2.02
C ILE A 75 -6.87 -5.50 1.33
N ARG A 76 -7.47 -6.49 1.98
CA ARG A 76 -7.59 -7.84 1.43
C ARG A 76 -8.98 -8.10 0.91
N ASN A 77 -9.07 -8.87 -0.15
CA ASN A 77 -10.31 -9.51 -0.54
C ASN A 77 -10.29 -10.96 -0.04
N ILE A 78 -11.25 -11.33 0.78
CA ILE A 78 -11.38 -12.68 1.31
C ILE A 78 -12.63 -13.32 0.72
N ASN A 79 -12.44 -14.28 -0.18
CA ASN A 79 -13.54 -15.00 -0.83
C ASN A 79 -14.59 -14.07 -1.49
N GLY A 80 -14.14 -13.00 -2.12
CA GLY A 80 -14.98 -12.03 -2.81
C GLY A 80 -15.45 -10.84 -1.96
N VAL A 81 -15.10 -10.79 -0.69
CA VAL A 81 -15.45 -9.69 0.23
C VAL A 81 -14.20 -8.88 0.57
N TRP A 82 -14.22 -7.58 0.31
CA TRP A 82 -13.16 -6.66 0.71
C TRP A 82 -13.27 -6.33 2.20
N GLU A 83 -12.13 -6.42 2.89
CA GLU A 83 -12.00 -5.99 4.27
C GLU A 83 -11.79 -4.47 4.36
N GLU A 84 -11.93 -3.93 5.58
CA GLU A 84 -11.60 -2.53 5.85
C GLU A 84 -10.09 -2.29 5.73
N PRO A 85 -9.66 -1.06 5.36
CA PRO A 85 -8.27 -0.66 5.38
C PRO A 85 -7.60 -0.93 6.73
N ASN A 86 -6.41 -1.55 6.70
CA ASN A 86 -5.67 -1.90 7.91
C ASN A 86 -4.20 -1.47 7.79
N PRO A 87 -3.64 -0.76 8.79
CA PRO A 87 -2.24 -0.37 8.76
C PRO A 87 -1.33 -1.61 8.77
N LEU A 88 -0.36 -1.64 7.85
CA LEU A 88 0.69 -2.65 7.83
C LEU A 88 1.63 -2.48 9.03
N HIS A 89 2.01 -1.23 9.29
CA HIS A 89 2.88 -0.82 10.39
C HIS A 89 2.68 0.67 10.66
N ASN A 90 2.72 1.06 11.95
CA ASN A 90 2.58 2.44 12.37
C ASN A 90 3.97 3.11 12.41
N ASP A 91 4.45 3.56 11.28
CA ASP A 91 5.70 4.34 11.18
C ASP A 91 5.51 5.76 11.72
N GLY A 92 4.30 6.30 11.64
CA GLY A 92 3.94 7.63 12.09
C GLY A 92 4.55 8.73 11.24
N TRP A 93 4.78 8.48 9.96
CA TRP A 93 5.39 9.45 9.06
C TRP A 93 4.43 10.58 8.70
N ILE A 94 4.64 11.74 9.29
CA ILE A 94 3.87 12.96 9.00
C ILE A 94 4.60 13.74 7.90
N ILE A 95 3.91 13.95 6.78
CA ILE A 95 4.43 14.77 5.67
C ILE A 95 3.32 15.57 5.01
N ASN A 96 3.42 16.89 5.09
CA ASN A 96 2.55 17.80 4.34
C ASN A 96 3.12 18.05 2.94
N GLY A 97 3.10 17.01 2.12
CA GLY A 97 3.69 17.02 0.79
C GLY A 97 3.46 15.71 0.04
N CYS A 98 4.17 15.54 -1.07
CA CYS A 98 4.05 14.42 -1.97
C CYS A 98 5.30 13.54 -1.94
N PRO A 99 5.33 12.44 -1.17
CA PRO A 99 6.52 11.61 -1.04
C PRO A 99 6.88 10.82 -2.30
N VAL A 100 5.91 10.56 -3.18
CA VAL A 100 6.08 9.80 -4.45
C VAL A 100 6.69 8.40 -4.24
N ASN A 101 6.45 7.81 -3.08
CA ASN A 101 7.01 6.54 -2.64
C ASN A 101 5.91 5.62 -2.13
N GLY A 102 5.38 4.78 -2.99
CA GLY A 102 4.43 3.73 -2.63
C GLY A 102 5.13 2.42 -2.26
N PRO A 103 4.40 1.48 -1.66
CA PRO A 103 4.89 0.16 -1.33
C PRO A 103 4.93 -0.76 -2.55
N LYS A 104 5.58 -1.92 -2.36
CA LYS A 104 5.54 -3.06 -3.27
C LYS A 104 5.24 -4.34 -2.52
N VAL A 105 4.45 -5.22 -3.12
CA VAL A 105 4.12 -6.53 -2.57
C VAL A 105 4.50 -7.63 -3.54
N ALA A 106 5.09 -8.69 -3.01
CA ALA A 106 5.32 -9.96 -3.70
C ALA A 106 4.64 -11.10 -2.94
N VAL A 107 4.21 -12.12 -3.68
CA VAL A 107 3.56 -13.32 -3.13
C VAL A 107 4.25 -14.56 -3.66
N ASN A 108 4.45 -15.53 -2.78
CA ASN A 108 4.89 -16.89 -3.11
C ASN A 108 4.13 -17.89 -2.22
N SER A 109 3.12 -18.54 -2.81
CA SER A 109 2.19 -19.42 -2.09
C SER A 109 1.43 -18.67 -0.98
N THR A 110 1.62 -19.05 0.29
CA THR A 110 1.04 -18.37 1.46
C THR A 110 1.90 -17.22 1.99
N ASN A 111 3.13 -17.11 1.49
CA ASN A 111 4.09 -16.12 1.94
C ASN A 111 3.93 -14.83 1.16
N LEU A 112 3.94 -13.72 1.86
CA LEU A 112 3.99 -12.37 1.29
C LEU A 112 5.22 -11.63 1.83
N ALA A 113 5.76 -10.77 1.00
CA ALA A 113 6.73 -9.75 1.40
C ALA A 113 6.23 -8.39 0.91
N ILE A 114 6.25 -7.40 1.80
CA ILE A 114 5.93 -6.01 1.46
C ILE A 114 7.14 -5.17 1.79
N ALA A 115 7.63 -4.42 0.81
CA ALA A 115 8.70 -3.44 0.97
C ALA A 115 8.15 -2.03 0.83
N TRP A 116 8.65 -1.09 1.65
CA TRP A 116 8.26 0.30 1.58
C TRP A 116 9.34 1.24 2.11
N PHE A 117 9.31 2.45 1.58
CA PHE A 117 10.08 3.57 2.11
C PHE A 117 9.26 4.32 3.16
N THR A 118 9.90 4.81 4.20
CA THR A 118 9.30 5.69 5.21
C THR A 118 10.36 6.60 5.82
N VAL A 119 9.92 7.59 6.60
CA VAL A 119 10.84 8.45 7.39
C VAL A 119 10.41 8.40 8.84
N VAL A 120 11.30 7.97 9.72
CA VAL A 120 11.04 7.88 11.16
C VAL A 120 12.11 8.71 11.90
N ASN A 121 11.69 9.70 12.67
CA ASN A 121 12.59 10.63 13.37
C ASN A 121 13.63 11.27 12.43
N ASP A 122 13.16 11.78 11.30
CA ASP A 122 13.97 12.39 10.23
C ASP A 122 14.99 11.44 9.55
N ASN A 123 14.88 10.12 9.79
CA ASN A 123 15.73 9.13 9.16
C ASN A 123 14.98 8.41 8.04
N PRO A 124 15.43 8.52 6.78
CA PRO A 124 14.90 7.75 5.66
C PRO A 124 15.19 6.26 5.81
N ILE A 125 14.17 5.43 5.71
CA ILE A 125 14.24 3.99 5.97
C ILE A 125 13.54 3.23 4.85
N VAL A 126 14.15 2.15 4.40
CA VAL A 126 13.48 1.09 3.63
C VAL A 126 13.22 -0.07 4.58
N ASN A 127 11.96 -0.42 4.72
CA ASN A 127 11.50 -1.54 5.52
C ASN A 127 11.01 -2.68 4.62
N VAL A 128 11.12 -3.91 5.12
CA VAL A 128 10.43 -5.08 4.58
C VAL A 128 9.75 -5.84 5.71
N SER A 129 8.51 -6.30 5.48
CA SER A 129 7.79 -7.16 6.40
C SER A 129 7.24 -8.39 5.66
N PHE A 130 7.12 -9.50 6.40
CA PHE A 130 6.68 -10.78 5.87
C PHE A 130 5.39 -11.24 6.53
N SER A 131 4.55 -11.88 5.73
CA SER A 131 3.42 -12.68 6.19
C SER A 131 3.60 -14.13 5.76
N LYS A 132 3.15 -15.07 6.58
CA LYS A 132 3.03 -16.51 6.27
C LYS A 132 1.57 -16.97 6.24
N THR A 133 0.64 -16.03 6.31
CA THR A 133 -0.79 -16.25 6.56
C THR A 133 -1.67 -15.64 5.46
N ASN A 134 -1.20 -15.60 4.20
CA ASN A 134 -1.89 -14.93 3.08
C ASN A 134 -2.22 -13.44 3.38
N GLY A 135 -1.34 -12.75 4.12
CA GLY A 135 -1.53 -11.33 4.46
C GLY A 135 -2.44 -11.07 5.65
N ASP A 136 -2.88 -12.10 6.38
CA ASP A 136 -3.71 -11.93 7.58
C ASP A 136 -2.96 -11.23 8.72
N SER A 137 -1.69 -11.55 8.85
CA SER A 137 -0.79 -10.91 9.81
C SER A 137 0.60 -10.75 9.22
N PHE A 138 1.29 -9.70 9.66
CA PHE A 138 2.66 -9.41 9.27
C PHE A 138 3.57 -9.39 10.50
N GLY A 139 4.82 -9.83 10.31
CA GLY A 139 5.85 -9.75 11.34
C GLY A 139 6.38 -8.33 11.54
N THR A 140 7.21 -8.15 12.56
CA THR A 140 7.93 -6.89 12.76
C THR A 140 8.78 -6.58 11.53
N PRO A 141 8.76 -5.34 11.02
CA PRO A 141 9.57 -4.95 9.88
C PRO A 141 11.07 -5.07 10.13
N PHE A 142 11.78 -5.45 9.09
CA PHE A 142 13.25 -5.39 9.03
C PHE A 142 13.66 -4.12 8.30
N LYS A 143 14.50 -3.32 8.93
CA LYS A 143 15.17 -2.19 8.29
C LYS A 143 16.30 -2.70 7.40
N LEU A 144 16.31 -2.29 6.12
CA LEU A 144 17.27 -2.78 5.13
C LEU A 144 18.50 -1.89 4.93
N ASN A 145 18.38 -0.59 5.23
CA ASN A 145 19.44 0.38 4.96
C ASN A 145 20.05 0.96 6.23
N ASP A 146 21.36 1.13 6.22
CA ASP A 146 22.11 1.85 7.26
C ASP A 146 22.47 3.30 6.83
N LEU A 147 22.27 3.61 5.56
CA LEU A 147 22.51 4.92 4.94
C LEU A 147 21.19 5.52 4.46
N ASP A 148 21.20 6.79 4.10
CA ASP A 148 20.07 7.51 3.59
C ASP A 148 19.49 6.83 2.35
N ALA A 149 18.22 6.44 2.43
CA ALA A 149 17.45 5.92 1.30
C ALA A 149 16.73 7.06 0.58
N ILE A 150 16.44 6.87 -0.72
CA ILE A 150 15.67 7.84 -1.51
C ILE A 150 14.24 7.32 -1.73
N GLY A 151 14.03 5.99 -1.65
CA GLY A 151 12.76 5.33 -1.87
C GLY A 151 12.64 4.69 -3.25
N ARG A 152 11.38 4.42 -3.67
CA ARG A 152 11.04 3.70 -4.90
C ARG A 152 11.55 2.26 -4.89
N VAL A 153 11.06 1.52 -3.94
CA VAL A 153 11.40 0.12 -3.73
C VAL A 153 10.68 -0.81 -4.70
N ASP A 154 11.27 -1.98 -4.92
CA ASP A 154 10.59 -3.16 -5.47
C ASP A 154 10.98 -4.40 -4.65
N VAL A 155 10.19 -5.49 -4.74
CA VAL A 155 10.42 -6.73 -4.01
C VAL A 155 10.00 -7.93 -4.85
N ALA A 156 10.80 -9.00 -4.80
CA ALA A 156 10.47 -10.27 -5.44
C ALA A 156 10.99 -11.45 -4.60
N PHE A 157 10.28 -12.57 -4.63
CA PHE A 157 10.78 -13.82 -4.04
C PHE A 157 11.84 -14.47 -4.92
N LEU A 158 12.97 -14.85 -4.32
CA LEU A 158 13.96 -15.72 -4.94
C LEU A 158 13.61 -17.19 -4.75
N ASN A 159 13.05 -17.53 -3.59
CA ASN A 159 12.53 -18.83 -3.23
C ASN A 159 11.51 -18.67 -2.09
N ASN A 160 11.13 -19.77 -1.40
CA ASN A 160 10.12 -19.72 -0.34
C ASN A 160 10.55 -18.98 0.93
N GLU A 161 11.85 -18.72 1.12
CA GLU A 161 12.41 -18.15 2.34
C GLU A 161 13.20 -16.86 2.11
N GLU A 162 13.54 -16.56 0.86
CA GLU A 162 14.38 -15.43 0.50
C GLU A 162 13.70 -14.48 -0.47
N VAL A 163 13.87 -13.19 -0.24
CA VAL A 163 13.44 -12.13 -1.14
C VAL A 163 14.61 -11.26 -1.54
N ILE A 164 14.51 -10.67 -2.71
CA ILE A 164 15.34 -9.55 -3.13
C ILE A 164 14.52 -8.26 -3.06
N VAL A 165 15.12 -7.22 -2.53
CA VAL A 165 14.56 -5.85 -2.50
C VAL A 165 15.53 -4.93 -3.21
N SER A 166 15.03 -4.05 -4.06
CA SER A 166 15.82 -3.08 -4.82
C SER A 166 15.31 -1.65 -4.62
#